data_aa36d907824a7647dbc542bbcb03b407
#
_entry.id   aa36d907824a7647dbc542bbcb03b407
#
_cell.length_a   1.000
_cell.length_b   1.000
_cell.length_c   1.000
_cell.angle_alpha   90.00
_cell.angle_beta   90.00
_cell.angle_gamma   90.00
#
_symmetry.space_group_name_H-M   'P 1'
#
loop_
_entity.id
_entity.type
_entity.pdbx_description
1 polymer ?
#
loop_
_entity_poly.entity_id
_entity_poly.type
_entity_poly.pdbx_seq_one_letter_code
_entity_poly.pdbx_strand_id
1 'polypeptide(L)'
;QATSPAVHAIELALKGEFSDAGPLAQRSGDEAAVKLVELLYLRDHWDDAGHGRIMKFLDAAPKWPLADMLMKRAEQSLYKNREPADRVLSHFAKRQPISTEGRLALARANIASGNTQAARELIKKVWNDPTVDAAFEKSVASEFGSLLSADDHKRRMWRLVYAQESNA
;
A
#
# COMPACT_ATOMS: atom_id res chain seq x y z
N GLN A 1 -15.90 32.13 21.56
CA GLN A 1 -14.42 32.03 21.48
C GLN A 1 -14.05 31.69 20.06
N ALA A 2 -13.18 32.47 19.41
CA ALA A 2 -12.70 32.17 18.07
C ALA A 2 -11.87 30.86 18.10
N THR A 3 -12.22 29.92 17.23
CA THR A 3 -11.48 28.66 17.05
C THR A 3 -10.04 28.98 16.63
N SER A 4 -9.04 28.34 17.24
CA SER A 4 -7.65 28.61 16.86
C SER A 4 -7.43 28.18 15.38
N PRO A 5 -6.52 28.85 14.65
CA PRO A 5 -6.23 28.48 13.25
C PRO A 5 -5.84 27.00 13.08
N ALA A 6 -5.13 26.44 14.05
CA ALA A 6 -4.75 25.03 14.05
C ALA A 6 -5.97 24.10 14.14
N VAL A 7 -6.89 24.38 15.06
CA VAL A 7 -8.13 23.61 15.22
C VAL A 7 -8.99 23.74 13.97
N HIS A 8 -9.13 24.94 13.43
CA HIS A 8 -9.90 25.17 12.21
C HIS A 8 -9.33 24.43 11.00
N ALA A 9 -8.00 24.38 10.87
CA ALA A 9 -7.35 23.59 9.81
C ALA A 9 -7.68 22.10 9.93
N ILE A 10 -7.68 21.55 11.14
CA ILE A 10 -8.04 20.14 11.38
C ILE A 10 -9.52 19.89 11.04
N GLU A 11 -10.42 20.80 11.42
CA GLU A 11 -11.84 20.70 11.09
C GLU A 11 -12.08 20.68 9.57
N LEU A 12 -11.37 21.53 8.81
CA LEU A 12 -11.41 21.53 7.34
C LEU A 12 -10.89 20.20 6.76
N ALA A 13 -9.79 19.70 7.28
CA ALA A 13 -9.23 18.42 6.84
C ALA A 13 -10.20 17.24 7.09
N LEU A 14 -10.88 17.23 8.23
CA LEU A 14 -11.89 16.22 8.55
C LEU A 14 -13.12 16.27 7.61
N LYS A 15 -13.39 17.43 7.01
CA LYS A 15 -14.42 17.60 5.98
C LYS A 15 -13.92 17.29 4.57
N GLY A 16 -12.63 17.00 4.41
CA GLY A 16 -12.01 16.76 3.10
C GLY A 16 -11.57 18.04 2.36
N GLU A 17 -11.64 19.19 3.00
CA GLU A 17 -11.28 20.50 2.42
C GLU A 17 -9.76 20.77 2.54
N PHE A 18 -8.95 19.86 1.97
CA PHE A 18 -7.49 19.87 2.13
C PHE A 18 -6.80 21.06 1.46
N SER A 19 -7.38 21.62 0.39
CA SER A 19 -6.86 22.82 -0.28
C SER A 19 -6.78 24.02 0.65
N ASP A 20 -7.70 24.13 1.61
CA ASP A 20 -7.75 25.21 2.59
C ASP A 20 -7.07 24.79 3.91
N ALA A 21 -7.24 23.54 4.32
CA ALA A 21 -6.67 23.01 5.55
C ALA A 21 -5.13 23.08 5.57
N GLY A 22 -4.47 22.69 4.50
CA GLY A 22 -3.01 22.65 4.42
C GLY A 22 -2.37 24.01 4.64
N PRO A 23 -2.69 25.05 3.84
CA PRO A 23 -2.16 26.40 4.04
C PRO A 23 -2.50 27.00 5.41
N LEU A 24 -3.70 26.71 5.94
CA LEU A 24 -4.11 27.21 7.26
C LEU A 24 -3.29 26.56 8.37
N ALA A 25 -3.06 25.23 8.31
CA ALA A 25 -2.20 24.52 9.25
C ALA A 25 -0.78 25.10 9.25
N GLN A 26 -0.20 25.33 8.07
CA GLN A 26 1.14 25.92 7.93
C GLN A 26 1.21 27.32 8.59
N ARG A 27 0.22 28.17 8.33
CA ARG A 27 0.16 29.53 8.90
C ARG A 27 -0.05 29.54 10.41
N SER A 28 -0.64 28.47 10.97
CA SER A 28 -0.85 28.38 12.42
C SER A 28 0.46 28.26 13.22
N GLY A 29 1.53 27.79 12.56
CA GLY A 29 2.81 27.49 13.22
C GLY A 29 2.77 26.26 14.14
N ASP A 30 1.65 25.54 14.18
CA ASP A 30 1.47 24.33 15.00
C ASP A 30 1.90 23.09 14.20
N GLU A 31 3.08 22.55 14.52
CA GLU A 31 3.62 21.36 13.82
C GLU A 31 2.72 20.12 13.97
N ALA A 32 2.02 19.98 15.09
CA ALA A 32 1.12 18.84 15.28
C ALA A 32 -0.10 18.95 14.38
N ALA A 33 -0.65 20.16 14.21
CA ALA A 33 -1.74 20.41 13.27
C ALA A 33 -1.31 20.15 11.82
N VAL A 34 -0.12 20.60 11.43
CA VAL A 34 0.45 20.33 10.09
C VAL A 34 0.56 18.83 9.85
N LYS A 35 1.14 18.08 10.78
CA LYS A 35 1.28 16.63 10.68
C LYS A 35 -0.07 15.92 10.65
N LEU A 36 -1.03 16.35 11.44
CA LEU A 36 -2.36 15.73 11.47
C LEU A 36 -3.12 15.97 10.17
N VAL A 37 -3.08 17.18 9.62
CA VAL A 37 -3.69 17.47 8.30
C VAL A 37 -3.05 16.63 7.21
N GLU A 38 -1.71 16.49 7.20
CA GLU A 38 -1.01 15.63 6.26
C GLU A 38 -1.39 14.15 6.44
N LEU A 39 -1.47 13.65 7.67
CA LEU A 39 -1.90 12.28 7.95
C LEU A 39 -3.30 11.99 7.40
N LEU A 40 -4.25 12.91 7.61
CA LEU A 40 -5.61 12.78 7.13
C LEU A 40 -5.65 12.78 5.59
N TYR A 41 -4.84 13.63 4.95
CA TYR A 41 -4.71 13.63 3.49
C TYR A 41 -4.15 12.30 2.99
N LEU A 42 -3.06 11.82 3.54
CA LEU A 42 -2.42 10.56 3.13
C LEU A 42 -3.32 9.35 3.38
N ARG A 43 -4.15 9.37 4.42
CA ARG A 43 -5.13 8.32 4.69
C ARG A 43 -6.15 8.20 3.56
N ASP A 44 -6.66 9.31 3.08
CA ASP A 44 -7.80 9.37 2.16
C ASP A 44 -7.38 9.50 0.69
N HIS A 45 -6.21 10.10 0.41
CA HIS A 45 -5.68 10.39 -0.93
C HIS A 45 -4.28 9.80 -1.16
N TRP A 46 -4.04 8.61 -0.61
CA TRP A 46 -2.74 7.94 -0.68
C TRP A 46 -2.28 7.64 -2.11
N ASP A 47 -3.22 7.37 -3.02
CA ASP A 47 -2.95 7.08 -4.42
C ASP A 47 -2.48 8.33 -5.20
N ASP A 48 -3.09 9.47 -4.93
CA ASP A 48 -2.65 10.77 -5.50
C ASP A 48 -1.34 11.25 -4.87
N ALA A 49 -1.18 11.04 -3.55
CA ALA A 49 0.03 11.41 -2.83
C ALA A 49 1.27 10.67 -3.33
N GLY A 50 1.13 9.38 -3.58
CA GLY A 50 2.20 8.51 -4.05
C GLY A 50 3.16 8.06 -2.95
N HIS A 51 3.97 7.05 -3.29
CA HIS A 51 4.92 6.40 -2.38
C HIS A 51 5.89 7.41 -1.72
N GLY A 52 6.48 8.30 -2.48
CA GLY A 52 7.50 9.23 -1.96
C GLY A 52 6.99 10.15 -0.87
N ARG A 53 5.78 10.70 -1.03
CA ARG A 53 5.15 11.58 -0.02
C ARG A 53 4.77 10.82 1.24
N ILE A 54 4.25 9.61 1.09
CA ILE A 54 3.93 8.74 2.23
C ILE A 54 5.19 8.40 3.02
N MET A 55 6.26 7.98 2.35
CA MET A 55 7.52 7.63 3.02
C MET A 55 8.17 8.83 3.70
N LYS A 56 8.12 10.01 3.08
CA LYS A 56 8.59 11.26 3.71
C LYS A 56 7.87 11.55 5.03
N PHE A 57 6.56 11.35 5.07
CA PHE A 57 5.80 11.50 6.32
C PHE A 57 6.21 10.47 7.38
N LEU A 58 6.33 9.20 7.00
CA LEU A 58 6.71 8.11 7.91
C LEU A 58 8.12 8.29 8.48
N ASP A 59 9.07 8.77 7.68
CA ASP A 59 10.43 9.05 8.12
C ASP A 59 10.48 10.23 9.13
N ALA A 60 9.62 11.23 8.94
CA ALA A 60 9.53 12.39 9.84
C ALA A 60 8.69 12.11 11.10
N ALA A 61 7.79 11.14 11.05
CA ALA A 61 6.82 10.87 12.12
C ALA A 61 6.60 9.35 12.33
N PRO A 62 7.65 8.55 12.61
CA PRO A 62 7.57 7.08 12.60
C PRO A 62 6.70 6.50 13.72
N LYS A 63 6.45 7.28 14.77
CA LYS A 63 5.62 6.87 15.93
C LYS A 63 4.21 7.45 15.92
N TRP A 64 3.83 8.11 14.84
CA TRP A 64 2.49 8.66 14.74
C TRP A 64 1.44 7.57 14.58
N PRO A 65 0.20 7.83 15.02
CA PRO A 65 -0.92 6.92 14.77
C PRO A 65 -1.04 6.58 13.29
N LEU A 66 -1.52 5.37 12.97
CA LEU A 66 -1.74 4.87 11.62
C LEU A 66 -0.47 4.65 10.78
N ALA A 67 0.73 4.66 11.38
CA ALA A 67 1.98 4.40 10.64
C ALA A 67 1.95 3.07 9.88
N ASP A 68 1.44 2.01 10.50
CA ASP A 68 1.30 0.69 9.85
C ASP A 68 0.34 0.72 8.66
N MET A 69 -0.76 1.44 8.79
CA MET A 69 -1.72 1.64 7.70
C MET A 69 -1.07 2.42 6.55
N LEU A 70 -0.35 3.50 6.85
CA LEU A 70 0.36 4.27 5.84
C LEU A 70 1.48 3.47 5.16
N MET A 71 2.15 2.57 5.87
CA MET A 71 3.13 1.67 5.25
C MET A 71 2.47 0.74 4.23
N LYS A 72 1.28 0.20 4.52
CA LYS A 72 0.49 -0.56 3.54
C LYS A 72 0.08 0.31 2.35
N ARG A 73 -0.33 1.56 2.57
CA ARG A 73 -0.65 2.52 1.51
C ARG A 73 0.56 2.83 0.62
N ALA A 74 1.76 2.92 1.21
CA ALA A 74 3.00 3.08 0.44
C ALA A 74 3.22 1.89 -0.51
N GLU A 75 3.05 0.66 -0.04
CA GLU A 75 3.15 -0.53 -0.89
C GLU A 75 2.06 -0.59 -1.96
N GLN A 76 0.82 -0.25 -1.62
CA GLN A 76 -0.29 -0.16 -2.57
C GLN A 76 -0.01 0.88 -3.66
N SER A 77 0.60 2.00 -3.30
CA SER A 77 1.02 3.03 -4.26
C SER A 77 2.10 2.52 -5.22
N LEU A 78 3.10 1.78 -4.71
CA LEU A 78 4.11 1.14 -5.57
C LEU A 78 3.49 0.24 -6.63
N TYR A 79 2.49 -0.56 -6.24
CA TYR A 79 1.78 -1.47 -7.13
C TYR A 79 0.89 -0.73 -8.14
N LYS A 80 0.02 0.14 -7.63
CA LYS A 80 -0.99 0.86 -8.43
C LYS A 80 -0.36 1.77 -9.48
N ASN A 81 0.65 2.52 -9.08
CA ASN A 81 1.33 3.49 -9.95
C ASN A 81 2.42 2.85 -10.83
N ARG A 82 2.60 1.53 -10.76
CA ARG A 82 3.63 0.81 -11.52
C ARG A 82 5.00 1.46 -11.41
N GLU A 83 5.40 1.75 -10.19
CA GLU A 83 6.66 2.42 -9.91
C GLU A 83 7.86 1.64 -10.48
N PRO A 84 8.93 2.34 -10.93
CA PRO A 84 10.10 1.70 -11.50
C PRO A 84 10.74 0.65 -10.58
N ALA A 85 11.34 -0.37 -11.15
CA ALA A 85 11.92 -1.50 -10.42
C ALA A 85 12.96 -1.07 -9.38
N ASP A 86 13.80 -0.11 -9.69
CA ASP A 86 14.82 0.43 -8.78
C ASP A 86 14.21 1.04 -7.52
N ARG A 87 13.13 1.78 -7.66
CA ARG A 87 12.39 2.35 -6.51
C ARG A 87 11.76 1.26 -5.65
N VAL A 88 11.12 0.28 -6.26
CA VAL A 88 10.49 -0.84 -5.56
C VAL A 88 11.54 -1.68 -4.83
N LEU A 89 12.63 -2.04 -5.49
CA LEU A 89 13.73 -2.80 -4.89
C LEU A 89 14.39 -2.04 -3.74
N SER A 90 14.56 -0.72 -3.89
CA SER A 90 15.08 0.15 -2.83
C SER A 90 14.16 0.16 -1.61
N HIS A 91 12.84 0.25 -1.81
CA HIS A 91 11.86 0.21 -0.72
C HIS A 91 11.96 -1.10 0.08
N PHE A 92 12.09 -2.24 -0.61
CA PHE A 92 12.14 -3.56 0.01
C PHE A 92 13.56 -4.07 0.36
N ALA A 93 14.60 -3.25 0.18
CA ALA A 93 15.98 -3.66 0.47
C ALA A 93 16.20 -4.06 1.94
N LYS A 94 15.47 -3.44 2.86
CA LYS A 94 15.58 -3.67 4.32
C LYS A 94 14.25 -4.04 4.99
N ARG A 95 13.24 -4.36 4.23
CA ARG A 95 11.91 -4.70 4.75
C ARG A 95 11.21 -5.73 3.89
N GLN A 96 10.35 -6.52 4.51
CA GLN A 96 9.50 -7.47 3.80
C GLN A 96 8.16 -6.82 3.43
N PRO A 97 7.55 -7.22 2.30
CA PRO A 97 6.19 -6.79 1.96
C PRO A 97 5.18 -7.21 3.05
N ILE A 98 4.32 -6.29 3.43
CA ILE A 98 3.25 -6.50 4.41
C ILE A 98 1.86 -6.56 3.77
N SER A 99 1.75 -6.30 2.47
CA SER A 99 0.52 -6.33 1.69
C SER A 99 0.64 -7.23 0.46
N THR A 100 -0.51 -7.66 -0.08
CA THR A 100 -0.57 -8.37 -1.35
C THR A 100 0.00 -7.52 -2.48
N GLU A 101 -0.37 -6.24 -2.53
CA GLU A 101 0.10 -5.29 -3.53
C GLU A 101 1.62 -5.11 -3.45
N GLY A 102 2.18 -5.06 -2.23
CA GLY A 102 3.63 -4.98 -2.04
C GLY A 102 4.36 -6.21 -2.59
N ARG A 103 3.82 -7.41 -2.38
CA ARG A 103 4.36 -8.64 -2.95
C ARG A 103 4.31 -8.64 -4.48
N LEU A 104 3.21 -8.18 -5.06
CA LEU A 104 3.05 -8.11 -6.51
C LEU A 104 3.97 -7.04 -7.12
N ALA A 105 4.10 -5.88 -6.49
CA ALA A 105 5.04 -4.83 -6.91
C ALA A 105 6.49 -5.36 -6.88
N LEU A 106 6.89 -6.04 -5.81
CA LEU A 106 8.22 -6.61 -5.67
C LEU A 106 8.46 -7.74 -6.69
N ALA A 107 7.46 -8.58 -6.95
CA ALA A 107 7.57 -9.62 -7.99
C ALA A 107 7.81 -8.99 -9.37
N ARG A 108 7.05 -7.96 -9.72
CA ARG A 108 7.22 -7.20 -10.97
C ARG A 108 8.62 -6.61 -11.09
N ALA A 109 9.14 -6.02 -10.01
CA ALA A 109 10.47 -5.44 -9.97
C ALA A 109 11.58 -6.51 -10.12
N ASN A 110 11.42 -7.67 -9.48
CA ASN A 110 12.33 -8.80 -9.63
C ASN A 110 12.36 -9.35 -11.06
N ILE A 111 11.21 -9.44 -11.74
CA ILE A 111 11.15 -9.85 -13.16
C ILE A 111 11.94 -8.84 -14.00
N ALA A 112 11.71 -7.55 -13.82
CA ALA A 112 12.41 -6.51 -14.56
C ALA A 112 13.92 -6.52 -14.35
N SER A 113 14.37 -7.00 -13.18
CA SER A 113 15.79 -7.13 -12.83
C SER A 113 16.39 -8.51 -13.16
N GLY A 114 15.63 -9.39 -13.82
CA GLY A 114 16.09 -10.72 -14.20
C GLY A 114 16.05 -11.77 -13.08
N ASN A 115 15.54 -11.43 -11.90
CA ASN A 115 15.44 -12.35 -10.77
C ASN A 115 14.08 -13.08 -10.75
N THR A 116 13.84 -13.90 -11.77
CA THR A 116 12.58 -14.61 -11.99
C THR A 116 12.24 -15.58 -10.85
N GLN A 117 13.25 -16.19 -10.21
CA GLN A 117 13.00 -17.13 -9.11
C GLN A 117 12.43 -16.42 -7.88
N ALA A 118 12.97 -15.27 -7.51
CA ALA A 118 12.42 -14.47 -6.40
C ALA A 118 10.99 -13.99 -6.70
N ALA A 119 10.71 -13.60 -7.94
CA ALA A 119 9.37 -13.25 -8.38
C ALA A 119 8.41 -14.43 -8.24
N ARG A 120 8.82 -15.62 -8.68
CA ARG A 120 7.99 -16.85 -8.57
C ARG A 120 7.61 -17.17 -7.13
N GLU A 121 8.53 -17.07 -6.19
CA GLU A 121 8.27 -17.32 -4.78
C GLU A 121 7.23 -16.33 -4.20
N LEU A 122 7.32 -15.06 -4.57
CA LEU A 122 6.34 -14.05 -4.17
C LEU A 122 4.96 -14.32 -4.76
N ILE A 123 4.88 -14.66 -6.05
CA ILE A 123 3.63 -14.95 -6.73
C ILE A 123 2.96 -16.21 -6.15
N LYS A 124 3.73 -17.25 -5.83
CA LYS A 124 3.21 -18.43 -5.16
C LYS A 124 2.61 -18.11 -3.80
N LYS A 125 3.22 -17.24 -3.01
CA LYS A 125 2.67 -16.79 -1.72
C LYS A 125 1.32 -16.10 -1.90
N VAL A 126 1.20 -15.19 -2.86
CA VAL A 126 -0.07 -14.52 -3.17
C VAL A 126 -1.11 -15.52 -3.69
N TRP A 127 -0.72 -16.38 -4.64
CA TRP A 127 -1.61 -17.38 -5.22
C TRP A 127 -2.16 -18.37 -4.20
N ASN A 128 -1.35 -18.68 -3.20
CA ASN A 128 -1.70 -19.60 -2.14
C ASN A 128 -2.40 -18.94 -0.95
N ASP A 129 -2.55 -17.63 -0.92
CA ASP A 129 -3.23 -16.90 0.14
C ASP A 129 -4.75 -17.02 -0.03
N PRO A 130 -5.48 -17.64 0.93
CA PRO A 130 -6.94 -17.82 0.83
C PRO A 130 -7.71 -16.50 0.96
N THR A 131 -7.08 -15.42 1.44
CA THR A 131 -7.71 -14.10 1.62
C THR A 131 -7.67 -13.24 0.36
N VAL A 132 -6.93 -13.66 -0.66
CA VAL A 132 -6.86 -12.96 -1.94
C VAL A 132 -8.17 -13.15 -2.70
N ASP A 133 -8.80 -12.04 -3.06
CA ASP A 133 -10.09 -12.04 -3.74
C ASP A 133 -9.98 -12.40 -5.24
N ALA A 134 -11.15 -12.63 -5.86
CA ALA A 134 -11.22 -13.03 -7.27
C ALA A 134 -10.67 -11.97 -8.24
N ALA A 135 -10.72 -10.69 -7.89
CA ALA A 135 -10.19 -9.62 -8.72
C ALA A 135 -8.66 -9.66 -8.74
N PHE A 136 -8.00 -9.84 -7.59
CA PHE A 136 -6.56 -10.06 -7.50
C PHE A 136 -6.14 -11.36 -8.18
N GLU A 137 -6.89 -12.44 -7.99
CA GLU A 137 -6.63 -13.72 -8.66
C GLU A 137 -6.57 -13.56 -10.17
N LYS A 138 -7.55 -12.87 -10.75
CA LYS A 138 -7.58 -12.57 -12.18
C LYS A 138 -6.38 -11.74 -12.64
N SER A 139 -6.00 -10.73 -11.85
CA SER A 139 -4.85 -9.88 -12.13
C SER A 139 -3.54 -10.66 -12.07
N VAL A 140 -3.37 -11.52 -11.07
CA VAL A 140 -2.19 -12.39 -10.93
C VAL A 140 -2.10 -13.37 -12.09
N ALA A 141 -3.20 -14.03 -12.45
CA ALA A 141 -3.23 -14.96 -13.59
C ALA A 141 -2.90 -14.27 -14.91
N SER A 142 -3.40 -13.05 -15.11
CA SER A 142 -3.15 -12.26 -16.31
C SER A 142 -1.69 -11.79 -16.41
N GLU A 143 -1.14 -11.22 -15.34
CA GLU A 143 0.20 -10.61 -15.35
C GLU A 143 1.32 -11.62 -15.11
N PHE A 144 1.09 -12.61 -14.24
CA PHE A 144 2.11 -13.54 -13.76
C PHE A 144 1.82 -15.01 -14.06
N GLY A 145 0.83 -15.29 -14.90
CA GLY A 145 0.38 -16.65 -15.18
C GLY A 145 1.49 -17.59 -15.68
N SER A 146 2.47 -17.07 -16.41
CA SER A 146 3.64 -17.85 -16.88
C SER A 146 4.56 -18.33 -15.75
N LEU A 147 4.46 -17.76 -14.56
CA LEU A 147 5.21 -18.16 -13.35
C LEU A 147 4.47 -19.22 -12.52
N LEU A 148 3.21 -19.49 -12.83
CA LEU A 148 2.37 -20.47 -12.14
C LEU A 148 2.36 -21.78 -12.93
N SER A 149 2.55 -22.89 -12.21
CA SER A 149 2.47 -24.25 -12.76
C SER A 149 1.04 -24.80 -12.70
N ALA A 150 0.79 -25.89 -13.41
CA ALA A 150 -0.46 -26.65 -13.28
C ALA A 150 -0.71 -27.12 -11.83
N ASP A 151 0.34 -27.46 -11.11
CA ASP A 151 0.27 -27.84 -9.70
C ASP A 151 -0.15 -26.66 -8.80
N ASP A 152 0.29 -25.45 -9.10
CA ASP A 152 -0.11 -24.25 -8.37
C ASP A 152 -1.61 -24.00 -8.53
N HIS A 153 -2.15 -24.14 -9.74
CA HIS A 153 -3.59 -24.05 -10.01
C HIS A 153 -4.38 -25.15 -9.31
N LYS A 154 -3.90 -26.40 -9.34
CA LYS A 154 -4.53 -27.54 -8.67
C LYS A 154 -4.58 -27.35 -7.15
N ARG A 155 -3.48 -26.91 -6.53
CA ARG A 155 -3.43 -26.64 -5.08
C ARG A 155 -4.40 -25.54 -4.67
N ARG A 156 -4.52 -24.48 -5.47
CA ARG A 156 -5.48 -23.40 -5.21
C ARG A 156 -6.91 -23.91 -5.29
N MET A 157 -7.24 -24.68 -6.32
CA MET A 157 -8.58 -25.28 -6.48
C MET A 157 -8.96 -26.12 -5.26
N TRP A 158 -8.09 -27.01 -4.81
CA TRP A 158 -8.35 -27.84 -3.63
C TRP A 158 -8.56 -27.01 -2.38
N ARG A 159 -7.76 -25.97 -2.17
CA ARG A 159 -7.88 -25.10 -1.02
C ARG A 159 -9.21 -24.35 -1.00
N LEU A 160 -9.69 -23.86 -2.14
CA LEU A 160 -10.98 -23.19 -2.25
C LEU A 160 -12.14 -24.16 -1.97
N VAL A 161 -12.04 -25.40 -2.42
CA VAL A 161 -13.04 -26.44 -2.13
C VAL A 161 -13.10 -26.72 -0.63
N TYR A 162 -11.96 -26.93 0.02
CA TYR A 162 -11.90 -27.21 1.47
C TYR A 162 -12.36 -25.99 2.30
N ALA A 163 -12.08 -24.76 1.86
CA ALA A 163 -12.55 -23.56 2.55
C ALA A 163 -14.08 -23.41 2.49
N GLN A 164 -14.71 -23.83 1.39
CA GLN A 164 -16.18 -23.85 1.26
C GLN A 164 -16.82 -24.93 2.16
N GLU A 165 -16.24 -26.12 2.23
CA GLU A 165 -16.74 -27.20 3.07
C GLU A 165 -16.64 -26.89 4.58
N SER A 166 -15.62 -26.12 4.98
CA SER A 166 -15.42 -25.72 6.38
C SER A 166 -16.39 -24.63 6.86
N ASN A 167 -17.07 -23.95 5.94
CA ASN A 167 -18.06 -22.88 6.23
C ASN A 167 -19.50 -23.33 6.04
N ALA A 168 -19.74 -24.59 5.69
CA ALA A 168 -21.06 -25.22 5.54
C ALA A 168 -21.46 -26.02 6.76
#